data_df0c2269e5eef3575bb161d81e408aef
#
_entry.id   df0c2269e5eef3575bb161d81e408aef
#
_cell.length_a   1.000
_cell.length_b   1.000
_cell.length_c   1.000
_cell.angle_alpha   90.00
_cell.angle_beta   90.00
_cell.angle_gamma   90.00
#
_symmetry.space_group_name_H-M   'P 1'
#
loop_
_entity.id
_entity.type
_entity.pdbx_description
1 polymer ?
#
loop_
_entity_poly.entity_id
_entity_poly.type
_entity_poly.pdbx_seq_one_letter_code
_entity_poly.pdbx_strand_id
1 'polypeptide(L)'
;DRGEANRNICLIPSSAHGTNPASAQMVGMKVVVVNCDKEGNVDFDDLKKKAEQHSENLGALMVTYPSTHGVFEEKITDICELVHKHGGQVYMDGANLNALVGVAKPGNFGPDVCHINLHKTFCIPHGGGGPGMGPIACKRHLQVYLPNHPVIKDCGPTSGIGAVSAAPWGSSSILSISWMYIKMMGSAGLKLATEVAILNANYIAHRLKDHFPILYKGSNGNVAHECIIDIRNIKSETGVTEEDIAKRLIDYGFHAPTMSWPVAGTMMIEPTESEGLSELDRFCDTLIKIKEEIEKIKSGEFDKIDNPI
;
A
#
# COMPACT_ATOMS: atom_id res chain seq x y z
N ASP A 1 4.41 -16.41 -26.17
CA ASP A 1 5.00 -16.05 -27.48
C ASP A 1 6.49 -16.36 -27.59
N ARG A 2 7.25 -16.25 -26.49
CA ARG A 2 8.69 -16.58 -26.45
C ARG A 2 8.99 -18.08 -26.26
N GLY A 3 7.97 -18.92 -26.08
CA GLY A 3 8.12 -20.34 -25.79
C GLY A 3 8.57 -20.66 -24.36
N GLU A 4 8.49 -19.69 -23.44
CA GLU A 4 8.97 -19.78 -22.05
C GLU A 4 7.81 -19.99 -21.05
N ALA A 5 6.90 -20.92 -21.34
CA ALA A 5 5.74 -21.23 -20.46
C ALA A 5 6.15 -21.75 -19.07
N ASN A 6 7.41 -22.15 -18.90
CA ASN A 6 8.00 -22.52 -17.62
C ASN A 6 8.22 -21.33 -16.68
N ARG A 7 8.19 -20.07 -17.15
CA ARG A 7 8.34 -18.86 -16.32
C ARG A 7 7.06 -18.55 -15.57
N ASN A 8 6.76 -19.34 -14.57
CA ASN A 8 5.52 -19.26 -13.79
C ASN A 8 5.74 -18.91 -12.30
N ILE A 9 6.95 -18.55 -11.91
CA ILE A 9 7.23 -18.08 -10.54
C ILE A 9 6.98 -16.59 -10.44
N CYS A 10 6.24 -16.17 -9.40
CA CYS A 10 6.04 -14.79 -9.00
C CYS A 10 6.66 -14.57 -7.62
N LEU A 11 7.68 -13.71 -7.53
CA LEU A 11 8.23 -13.27 -6.24
C LEU A 11 7.33 -12.19 -5.66
N ILE A 12 7.01 -12.28 -4.37
CA ILE A 12 6.14 -11.31 -3.70
C ILE A 12 6.70 -11.03 -2.30
N PRO A 13 7.04 -9.76 -1.95
CA PRO A 13 7.47 -9.41 -0.61
C PRO A 13 6.40 -9.72 0.44
N SER A 14 6.81 -10.10 1.65
CA SER A 14 5.91 -10.37 2.77
C SER A 14 5.10 -9.15 3.20
N SER A 15 5.53 -7.95 2.82
CA SER A 15 4.78 -6.69 2.98
C SER A 15 3.65 -6.49 1.97
N ALA A 16 3.50 -7.34 0.96
CA ALA A 16 2.48 -7.13 -0.07
C ALA A 16 1.07 -7.34 0.48
N HIS A 17 0.12 -6.55 -0.04
CA HIS A 17 -1.30 -6.77 0.22
C HIS A 17 -1.72 -8.16 -0.29
N GLY A 18 -2.66 -8.82 0.41
CA GLY A 18 -3.14 -10.16 0.05
C GLY A 18 -3.71 -10.30 -1.37
N THR A 19 -4.12 -9.21 -1.99
CA THR A 19 -4.56 -9.17 -3.39
C THR A 19 -3.45 -9.56 -4.37
N ASN A 20 -2.18 -9.24 -4.08
CA ASN A 20 -1.07 -9.55 -4.96
C ASN A 20 -0.86 -11.06 -5.13
N PRO A 21 -0.67 -11.86 -4.05
CA PRO A 21 -0.55 -13.31 -4.20
C PRO A 21 -1.83 -13.95 -4.74
N ALA A 22 -3.02 -13.46 -4.39
CA ALA A 22 -4.27 -13.96 -4.95
C ALA A 22 -4.33 -13.76 -6.47
N SER A 23 -3.97 -12.57 -6.97
CA SER A 23 -3.95 -12.27 -8.40
C SER A 23 -2.92 -13.11 -9.15
N ALA A 24 -1.73 -13.31 -8.58
CA ALA A 24 -0.71 -14.18 -9.16
C ALA A 24 -1.20 -15.63 -9.30
N GLN A 25 -1.86 -16.15 -8.26
CA GLN A 25 -2.44 -17.51 -8.29
C GLN A 25 -3.58 -17.64 -9.31
N MET A 26 -4.44 -16.63 -9.44
CA MET A 26 -5.54 -16.61 -10.39
C MET A 26 -5.05 -16.78 -11.85
N VAL A 27 -3.88 -16.27 -12.19
CA VAL A 27 -3.28 -16.43 -13.52
C VAL A 27 -2.33 -17.62 -13.63
N GLY A 28 -2.36 -18.54 -12.64
CA GLY A 28 -1.59 -19.78 -12.65
C GLY A 28 -0.13 -19.66 -12.25
N MET A 29 0.28 -18.52 -11.69
CA MET A 29 1.65 -18.37 -11.17
C MET A 29 1.82 -18.98 -9.78
N LYS A 30 3.01 -19.47 -9.50
CA LYS A 30 3.42 -19.96 -8.18
C LYS A 30 4.07 -18.84 -7.40
N VAL A 31 3.52 -18.52 -6.25
CA VAL A 31 4.02 -17.46 -5.38
C VAL A 31 5.21 -17.97 -4.56
N VAL A 32 6.29 -17.21 -4.58
CA VAL A 32 7.45 -17.38 -3.70
C VAL A 32 7.59 -16.10 -2.89
N VAL A 33 7.43 -16.21 -1.59
CA VAL A 33 7.50 -15.06 -0.68
C VAL A 33 8.94 -14.61 -0.50
N VAL A 34 9.19 -13.30 -0.60
CA VAL A 34 10.45 -12.65 -0.26
C VAL A 34 10.30 -11.99 1.10
N ASN A 35 11.27 -12.17 1.99
CA ASN A 35 11.24 -11.58 3.31
C ASN A 35 11.41 -10.05 3.24
N CYS A 36 10.95 -9.37 4.29
CA CYS A 36 11.32 -7.99 4.56
C CYS A 36 12.34 -7.94 5.70
N ASP A 37 13.17 -6.90 5.70
CA ASP A 37 14.12 -6.62 6.76
C ASP A 37 13.43 -6.02 8.01
N LYS A 38 14.22 -5.70 9.03
CA LYS A 38 13.71 -5.15 10.30
C LYS A 38 13.18 -3.72 10.16
N GLU A 39 13.63 -3.00 9.16
CA GLU A 39 13.22 -1.64 8.82
C GLU A 39 11.97 -1.63 7.93
N GLY A 40 11.49 -2.80 7.50
CA GLY A 40 10.27 -2.95 6.69
C GLY A 40 10.50 -2.88 5.19
N ASN A 41 11.74 -2.79 4.72
CA ASN A 41 12.10 -2.87 3.31
C ASN A 41 12.15 -4.32 2.82
N VAL A 42 12.16 -4.52 1.52
CA VAL A 42 12.43 -5.83 0.92
C VAL A 42 13.86 -6.27 1.28
N ASP A 43 14.00 -7.46 1.85
CA ASP A 43 15.30 -8.07 2.09
C ASP A 43 15.96 -8.38 0.73
N PHE A 44 16.90 -7.51 0.34
CA PHE A 44 17.53 -7.58 -0.98
C PHE A 44 18.36 -8.85 -1.16
N ASP A 45 18.97 -9.37 -0.10
CA ASP A 45 19.78 -10.59 -0.17
C ASP A 45 18.89 -11.83 -0.33
N ASP A 46 17.73 -11.87 0.38
CA ASP A 46 16.73 -12.92 0.19
C ASP A 46 16.12 -12.85 -1.21
N LEU A 47 15.81 -11.64 -1.71
CA LEU A 47 15.32 -11.44 -3.07
C LEU A 47 16.32 -11.96 -4.10
N LYS A 48 17.60 -11.59 -3.96
CA LYS A 48 18.68 -12.03 -4.85
C LYS A 48 18.81 -13.55 -4.87
N LYS A 49 18.87 -14.17 -3.70
CA LYS A 49 18.93 -15.63 -3.56
C LYS A 49 17.75 -16.33 -4.27
N LYS A 50 16.53 -15.81 -4.09
CA LYS A 50 15.32 -16.39 -4.71
C LYS A 50 15.27 -16.14 -6.22
N ALA A 51 15.70 -14.96 -6.69
CA ALA A 51 15.80 -14.69 -8.11
C ALA A 51 16.83 -15.59 -8.81
N GLU A 52 17.98 -15.84 -8.18
CA GLU A 52 18.98 -16.78 -8.68
C GLU A 52 18.46 -18.22 -8.68
N GLN A 53 17.84 -18.66 -7.58
CA GLN A 53 17.26 -20.00 -7.44
C GLN A 53 16.19 -20.30 -8.49
N HIS A 54 15.41 -19.32 -8.88
CA HIS A 54 14.30 -19.45 -9.81
C HIS A 54 14.57 -18.81 -11.18
N SER A 55 15.82 -18.53 -11.50
CA SER A 55 16.21 -17.76 -12.70
C SER A 55 15.59 -18.26 -14.00
N GLU A 56 15.49 -19.58 -14.19
CA GLU A 56 14.88 -20.18 -15.39
C GLU A 56 13.33 -20.08 -15.42
N ASN A 57 12.72 -19.94 -14.24
CA ASN A 57 11.26 -19.99 -14.07
C ASN A 57 10.68 -18.66 -13.58
N LEU A 58 11.50 -17.65 -13.34
CA LEU A 58 11.07 -16.35 -12.86
C LEU A 58 10.26 -15.63 -13.93
N GLY A 59 8.96 -15.45 -13.68
CA GLY A 59 8.05 -14.72 -14.57
C GLY A 59 7.85 -13.28 -14.12
N ALA A 60 7.66 -13.05 -12.82
CA ALA A 60 7.37 -11.72 -12.30
C ALA A 60 7.82 -11.52 -10.85
N LEU A 61 7.97 -10.24 -10.48
CA LEU A 61 7.90 -9.73 -9.11
C LEU A 61 6.66 -8.84 -9.00
N MET A 62 5.88 -8.97 -7.93
CA MET A 62 4.85 -7.98 -7.56
C MET A 62 5.31 -7.24 -6.32
N VAL A 63 5.47 -5.93 -6.41
CA VAL A 63 5.94 -5.06 -5.31
C VAL A 63 5.01 -3.87 -5.14
N THR A 64 4.68 -3.53 -3.90
CA THR A 64 3.93 -2.30 -3.56
C THR A 64 4.90 -1.16 -3.30
N TYR A 65 4.66 0.02 -3.89
CA TYR A 65 5.54 1.17 -3.70
C TYR A 65 4.76 2.48 -3.58
N PRO A 66 4.95 3.23 -2.45
CA PRO A 66 5.63 2.80 -1.23
C PRO A 66 4.97 1.58 -0.60
N SER A 67 5.72 0.85 0.25
CA SER A 67 5.26 -0.42 0.80
C SER A 67 4.13 -0.23 1.82
N THR A 68 3.37 -1.30 2.08
CA THR A 68 2.35 -1.32 3.14
C THR A 68 2.95 -1.27 4.56
N HIS A 69 4.26 -1.36 4.68
CA HIS A 69 4.99 -1.08 5.93
C HIS A 69 5.17 0.42 6.20
N GLY A 70 4.63 1.29 5.33
CA GLY A 70 4.73 2.74 5.48
C GLY A 70 6.13 3.29 5.18
N VAL A 71 6.92 2.61 4.37
CA VAL A 71 8.27 3.05 3.99
C VAL A 71 8.45 3.09 2.47
N PHE A 72 9.26 4.02 2.01
CA PHE A 72 9.76 4.01 0.64
C PHE A 72 10.88 2.97 0.53
N GLU A 73 10.72 2.02 -0.38
CA GLU A 73 11.74 1.03 -0.69
C GLU A 73 12.94 1.73 -1.34
N GLU A 74 14.05 1.84 -0.60
CA GLU A 74 15.22 2.61 -1.03
C GLU A 74 15.93 1.99 -2.23
N LYS A 75 15.86 0.65 -2.35
CA LYS A 75 16.50 -0.12 -3.43
C LYS A 75 15.57 -0.47 -4.58
N ILE A 76 14.45 0.26 -4.75
CA ILE A 76 13.44 -0.11 -5.76
C ILE A 76 14.01 -0.25 -7.17
N THR A 77 14.97 0.59 -7.56
CA THR A 77 15.62 0.49 -8.87
C THR A 77 16.45 -0.77 -8.98
N ASP A 78 17.28 -1.06 -7.97
CA ASP A 78 18.13 -2.27 -7.93
C ASP A 78 17.27 -3.55 -7.92
N ILE A 79 16.14 -3.52 -7.21
CA ILE A 79 15.14 -4.61 -7.20
C ILE A 79 14.61 -4.87 -8.61
N CYS A 80 14.21 -3.82 -9.33
CA CYS A 80 13.72 -3.95 -10.70
C CYS A 80 14.81 -4.50 -11.64
N GLU A 81 16.02 -3.97 -11.55
CA GLU A 81 17.16 -4.41 -12.37
C GLU A 81 17.53 -5.87 -12.10
N LEU A 82 17.52 -6.29 -10.84
CA LEU A 82 17.78 -7.68 -10.45
C LEU A 82 16.77 -8.63 -11.08
N VAL A 83 15.48 -8.32 -11.01
CA VAL A 83 14.40 -9.14 -11.58
C VAL A 83 14.52 -9.21 -13.10
N HIS A 84 14.79 -8.10 -13.75
CA HIS A 84 15.00 -8.05 -15.20
C HIS A 84 16.21 -8.86 -15.64
N LYS A 85 17.31 -8.83 -14.89
CA LYS A 85 18.52 -9.63 -15.14
C LYS A 85 18.21 -11.13 -15.19
N HIS A 86 17.22 -11.58 -14.42
CA HIS A 86 16.77 -12.97 -14.40
C HIS A 86 15.57 -13.25 -15.33
N GLY A 87 15.24 -12.30 -16.21
CA GLY A 87 14.20 -12.45 -17.25
C GLY A 87 12.77 -12.24 -16.76
N GLY A 88 12.56 -11.88 -15.50
CA GLY A 88 11.24 -11.55 -14.93
C GLY A 88 10.77 -10.15 -15.30
N GLN A 89 9.48 -9.88 -15.11
CA GLN A 89 8.86 -8.57 -15.23
C GLN A 89 8.50 -8.03 -13.84
N VAL A 90 8.45 -6.70 -13.69
CA VAL A 90 8.08 -6.08 -12.42
C VAL A 90 6.70 -5.46 -12.51
N TYR A 91 5.78 -5.99 -11.71
CA TYR A 91 4.46 -5.43 -11.49
C TYR A 91 4.48 -4.58 -10.22
N MET A 92 4.29 -3.29 -10.38
CA MET A 92 4.15 -2.37 -9.25
C MET A 92 2.68 -2.24 -8.85
N ASP A 93 2.39 -2.58 -7.61
CA ASP A 93 1.14 -2.22 -6.98
C ASP A 93 1.16 -0.72 -6.68
N GLY A 94 0.38 0.03 -7.46
CA GLY A 94 0.24 1.49 -7.36
C GLY A 94 -0.92 1.92 -6.48
N ALA A 95 -1.39 1.08 -5.55
CA ALA A 95 -2.46 1.44 -4.62
C ALA A 95 -2.12 2.69 -3.79
N ASN A 96 -0.85 2.88 -3.49
CA ASN A 96 -0.33 4.01 -2.70
C ASN A 96 0.21 5.15 -3.59
N LEU A 97 -0.31 5.32 -4.80
CA LEU A 97 0.14 6.35 -5.75
C LEU A 97 -0.04 7.78 -5.21
N ASN A 98 -0.95 8.01 -4.26
CA ASN A 98 -1.12 9.27 -3.55
C ASN A 98 0.16 9.77 -2.85
N ALA A 99 1.09 8.88 -2.53
CA ALA A 99 2.41 9.24 -2.02
C ALA A 99 3.45 9.53 -3.13
N LEU A 100 3.08 9.47 -4.40
CA LEU A 100 4.01 9.58 -5.54
C LEU A 100 3.66 10.68 -6.52
N VAL A 101 2.38 11.06 -6.66
CA VAL A 101 1.92 11.98 -7.71
C VAL A 101 2.68 13.30 -7.67
N GLY A 102 3.29 13.66 -8.80
CA GLY A 102 4.08 14.88 -8.93
C GLY A 102 5.48 14.85 -8.28
N VAL A 103 5.81 13.81 -7.51
CA VAL A 103 7.09 13.65 -6.80
C VAL A 103 7.92 12.53 -7.42
N ALA A 104 7.33 11.37 -7.66
CA ALA A 104 8.00 10.24 -8.28
C ALA A 104 7.24 9.73 -9.50
N LYS A 105 7.98 9.17 -10.47
CA LYS A 105 7.42 8.63 -11.71
C LYS A 105 7.78 7.15 -11.80
N PRO A 106 6.82 6.21 -11.60
CA PRO A 106 7.09 4.77 -11.65
C PRO A 106 7.82 4.33 -12.92
N GLY A 107 7.48 4.89 -14.06
CA GLY A 107 8.17 4.58 -15.32
C GLY A 107 9.67 4.86 -15.35
N ASN A 108 10.20 5.66 -14.43
CA ASN A 108 11.62 6.02 -14.38
C ASN A 108 12.48 5.11 -13.52
N PHE A 109 11.89 4.34 -12.58
CA PHE A 109 12.65 3.49 -11.68
C PHE A 109 12.46 1.97 -11.88
N GLY A 110 11.83 1.59 -13.01
CA GLY A 110 11.97 0.23 -13.51
C GLY A 110 10.72 -0.61 -13.69
N PRO A 111 9.57 -0.42 -12.99
CA PRO A 111 8.40 -1.28 -13.17
C PRO A 111 7.96 -1.39 -14.62
N ASP A 112 7.45 -2.56 -15.01
CA ASP A 112 6.93 -2.84 -16.35
C ASP A 112 5.43 -2.65 -16.44
N VAL A 113 4.74 -2.87 -15.33
CA VAL A 113 3.29 -2.68 -15.16
C VAL A 113 3.03 -1.95 -13.85
N CYS A 114 2.04 -1.07 -13.85
CA CYS A 114 1.53 -0.42 -12.65
C CYS A 114 0.01 -0.35 -12.73
N HIS A 115 -0.70 -0.86 -11.71
CA HIS A 115 -2.12 -0.57 -11.56
C HIS A 115 -2.33 0.66 -10.68
N ILE A 116 -3.47 1.31 -10.83
CA ILE A 116 -3.81 2.53 -10.11
C ILE A 116 -5.19 2.37 -9.46
N ASN A 117 -5.29 2.69 -8.17
CA ASN A 117 -6.56 2.74 -7.46
C ASN A 117 -7.12 4.16 -7.49
N LEU A 118 -8.08 4.41 -8.38
CA LEU A 118 -8.72 5.73 -8.49
C LEU A 118 -9.48 6.12 -7.21
N HIS A 119 -10.03 5.14 -6.49
CA HIS A 119 -10.73 5.32 -5.21
C HIS A 119 -9.81 5.65 -4.02
N LYS A 120 -8.50 5.60 -4.21
CA LYS A 120 -7.51 6.05 -3.21
C LYS A 120 -6.91 7.40 -3.60
N THR A 121 -6.37 7.50 -4.82
CA THR A 121 -5.57 8.65 -5.26
C THR A 121 -6.39 9.70 -6.00
N PHE A 122 -7.49 9.33 -6.69
CA PHE A 122 -8.21 10.20 -7.64
C PHE A 122 -9.71 10.32 -7.35
N CYS A 123 -10.09 10.29 -6.09
CA CYS A 123 -11.38 10.74 -5.54
C CYS A 123 -12.64 10.00 -6.00
N ILE A 124 -12.58 8.90 -6.76
CA ILE A 124 -13.81 8.17 -7.05
C ILE A 124 -14.33 7.50 -5.79
N PRO A 125 -15.66 7.32 -5.65
CA PRO A 125 -16.22 6.63 -4.50
C PRO A 125 -15.77 5.17 -4.47
N HIS A 126 -15.47 4.68 -3.27
CA HIS A 126 -15.20 3.26 -3.02
C HIS A 126 -16.49 2.48 -2.76
N GLY A 127 -17.54 3.18 -2.35
CA GLY A 127 -18.76 2.62 -1.81
C GLY A 127 -19.61 1.81 -2.80
N GLY A 128 -20.48 1.01 -2.24
CA GLY A 128 -21.45 0.21 -2.99
C GLY A 128 -20.88 -1.07 -3.60
N GLY A 129 -19.69 -1.50 -3.24
CA GLY A 129 -19.13 -2.78 -3.68
C GLY A 129 -17.95 -2.65 -4.64
N GLY A 130 -17.35 -1.51 -4.68
CA GLY A 130 -16.12 -1.31 -5.44
C GLY A 130 -16.28 -0.39 -6.65
N PRO A 131 -15.18 0.22 -7.06
CA PRO A 131 -15.20 1.31 -8.02
C PRO A 131 -15.53 0.89 -9.46
N GLY A 132 -15.43 -0.38 -9.82
CA GLY A 132 -15.63 -0.85 -11.20
C GLY A 132 -14.65 -0.27 -12.21
N MET A 133 -13.51 0.24 -11.77
CA MET A 133 -12.48 0.87 -12.58
C MET A 133 -11.09 0.65 -11.96
N GLY A 134 -10.15 0.14 -12.77
CA GLY A 134 -8.76 -0.09 -12.37
C GLY A 134 -7.80 0.18 -13.55
N PRO A 135 -7.33 1.41 -13.72
CA PRO A 135 -6.37 1.72 -14.78
C PRO A 135 -5.07 0.93 -14.63
N ILE A 136 -4.55 0.47 -15.75
CA ILE A 136 -3.24 -0.18 -15.88
C ILE A 136 -2.36 0.65 -16.80
N ALA A 137 -1.16 0.96 -16.34
CA ALA A 137 -0.07 1.48 -17.16
C ALA A 137 0.96 0.37 -17.37
N CYS A 138 1.48 0.23 -18.59
CA CYS A 138 2.54 -0.74 -18.88
C CYS A 138 3.58 -0.19 -19.83
N LYS A 139 4.78 -0.78 -19.82
CA LYS A 139 5.82 -0.52 -20.81
C LYS A 139 5.40 -1.04 -22.19
N ARG A 140 5.97 -0.42 -23.22
CA ARG A 140 5.61 -0.67 -24.62
C ARG A 140 5.67 -2.14 -25.05
N HIS A 141 6.64 -2.89 -24.54
CA HIS A 141 6.81 -4.31 -24.89
C HIS A 141 5.67 -5.22 -24.39
N LEU A 142 4.89 -4.77 -23.40
CA LEU A 142 3.72 -5.48 -22.91
C LEU A 142 2.41 -5.04 -23.56
N GLN A 143 2.43 -3.98 -24.34
CA GLN A 143 1.22 -3.43 -24.97
C GLN A 143 0.47 -4.45 -25.83
N VAL A 144 1.21 -5.32 -26.53
CA VAL A 144 0.63 -6.34 -27.43
C VAL A 144 -0.13 -7.45 -26.70
N TYR A 145 0.04 -7.56 -25.38
CA TYR A 145 -0.59 -8.55 -24.51
C TYR A 145 -1.76 -7.98 -23.69
N LEU A 146 -2.07 -6.70 -23.84
CA LEU A 146 -3.21 -6.11 -23.15
C LEU A 146 -4.52 -6.78 -23.59
N PRO A 147 -5.54 -6.79 -22.72
CA PRO A 147 -6.85 -7.30 -23.09
C PRO A 147 -7.44 -6.59 -24.30
N ASN A 148 -8.19 -7.31 -25.10
CA ASN A 148 -9.06 -6.76 -26.14
C ASN A 148 -10.50 -7.25 -25.92
N HIS A 149 -11.43 -6.88 -26.78
CA HIS A 149 -12.83 -7.23 -26.59
C HIS A 149 -13.46 -7.72 -27.89
N PRO A 150 -14.25 -8.83 -27.88
CA PRO A 150 -14.79 -9.40 -29.10
C PRO A 150 -15.85 -8.52 -29.78
N VAL A 151 -16.54 -7.67 -29.03
CA VAL A 151 -17.59 -6.77 -29.53
C VAL A 151 -17.08 -5.36 -29.79
N ILE A 152 -16.13 -4.87 -28.96
CA ILE A 152 -15.62 -3.50 -29.05
C ILE A 152 -14.25 -3.52 -29.75
N LYS A 153 -14.25 -3.19 -31.04
CA LYS A 153 -13.05 -3.30 -31.89
C LYS A 153 -11.89 -2.38 -31.50
N ASP A 154 -12.19 -1.24 -30.91
CA ASP A 154 -11.18 -0.21 -30.54
C ASP A 154 -10.66 -0.44 -29.10
N CYS A 155 -10.99 -1.55 -28.47
CA CYS A 155 -10.53 -1.92 -27.16
C CYS A 155 -9.32 -2.85 -27.26
N GLY A 156 -8.14 -2.32 -26.95
CA GLY A 156 -6.90 -3.09 -26.92
C GLY A 156 -6.31 -3.48 -28.27
N PRO A 157 -5.18 -4.20 -28.27
CA PRO A 157 -4.48 -4.61 -29.49
C PRO A 157 -5.20 -5.79 -30.16
N THR A 158 -5.03 -5.94 -31.49
CA THR A 158 -5.58 -7.08 -32.25
C THR A 158 -5.03 -8.43 -31.79
N SER A 159 -3.79 -8.43 -31.25
CA SER A 159 -3.12 -9.59 -30.64
C SER A 159 -3.46 -9.82 -29.18
N GLY A 160 -4.42 -9.08 -28.62
CA GLY A 160 -4.76 -9.14 -27.21
C GLY A 160 -5.23 -10.52 -26.73
N ILE A 161 -5.14 -10.72 -25.42
CA ILE A 161 -5.44 -12.01 -24.77
C ILE A 161 -6.93 -12.37 -24.66
N GLY A 162 -7.81 -11.53 -25.17
CA GLY A 162 -9.26 -11.64 -25.00
C GLY A 162 -9.81 -10.70 -23.94
N ALA A 163 -11.12 -10.76 -23.73
CA ALA A 163 -11.80 -9.95 -22.72
C ALA A 163 -11.52 -10.49 -21.31
N VAL A 164 -11.12 -9.60 -20.39
CA VAL A 164 -10.99 -9.90 -18.96
C VAL A 164 -12.23 -9.46 -18.18
N SER A 165 -13.07 -8.61 -18.76
CA SER A 165 -14.36 -8.18 -18.20
C SER A 165 -15.35 -7.88 -19.31
N ALA A 166 -16.66 -7.95 -19.00
CA ALA A 166 -17.73 -7.63 -19.97
C ALA A 166 -17.72 -6.14 -20.38
N ALA A 167 -17.30 -5.27 -19.49
CA ALA A 167 -17.15 -3.83 -19.76
C ALA A 167 -15.66 -3.49 -19.84
N PRO A 168 -15.08 -3.31 -21.06
CA PRO A 168 -13.61 -3.17 -21.21
C PRO A 168 -13.04 -1.92 -20.55
N TRP A 169 -13.86 -0.88 -20.38
CA TRP A 169 -13.46 0.36 -19.69
C TRP A 169 -14.10 0.48 -18.30
N GLY A 170 -14.56 -0.64 -17.73
CA GLY A 170 -15.21 -0.67 -16.41
C GLY A 170 -16.42 0.26 -16.33
N SER A 171 -16.68 0.84 -15.17
CA SER A 171 -17.72 1.85 -14.94
C SER A 171 -17.23 3.23 -15.40
N SER A 172 -17.11 3.45 -16.68
CA SER A 172 -16.44 4.64 -17.27
C SER A 172 -17.06 5.97 -16.87
N SER A 173 -18.34 6.02 -16.49
CA SER A 173 -19.01 7.25 -16.01
C SER A 173 -18.33 7.88 -14.79
N ILE A 174 -17.69 7.09 -13.94
CA ILE A 174 -16.99 7.60 -12.74
C ILE A 174 -15.67 8.32 -13.09
N LEU A 175 -15.13 8.15 -14.29
CA LEU A 175 -13.90 8.84 -14.72
C LEU A 175 -14.07 10.37 -14.77
N SER A 176 -15.29 10.86 -14.92
CA SER A 176 -15.59 12.31 -14.85
C SER A 176 -15.19 12.90 -13.48
N ILE A 177 -15.30 12.13 -12.40
CA ILE A 177 -14.91 12.54 -11.04
C ILE A 177 -13.38 12.74 -10.98
N SER A 178 -12.61 11.73 -11.38
CA SER A 178 -11.15 11.84 -11.42
C SER A 178 -10.67 12.95 -12.36
N TRP A 179 -11.33 13.09 -13.51
CA TRP A 179 -11.00 14.17 -14.47
C TRP A 179 -11.22 15.55 -13.83
N MET A 180 -12.36 15.75 -13.18
CA MET A 180 -12.70 17.00 -12.48
C MET A 180 -11.68 17.30 -11.38
N TYR A 181 -11.40 16.31 -10.53
CA TYR A 181 -10.40 16.42 -9.46
C TYR A 181 -9.02 16.86 -10.01
N ILE A 182 -8.53 16.18 -11.03
CA ILE A 182 -7.24 16.52 -11.67
C ILE A 182 -7.26 17.94 -12.26
N LYS A 183 -8.37 18.33 -12.88
CA LYS A 183 -8.52 19.68 -13.45
C LYS A 183 -8.58 20.79 -12.40
N MET A 184 -9.28 20.54 -11.29
CA MET A 184 -9.38 21.48 -10.18
C MET A 184 -8.06 21.63 -9.43
N MET A 185 -7.37 20.53 -9.16
CA MET A 185 -6.09 20.55 -8.45
C MET A 185 -4.94 21.08 -9.31
N GLY A 186 -4.91 20.76 -10.58
CA GLY A 186 -3.78 21.03 -11.45
C GLY A 186 -2.51 20.30 -11.00
N SER A 187 -1.41 20.50 -11.73
CA SER A 187 -0.14 19.83 -11.41
C SER A 187 0.45 20.26 -10.05
N ALA A 188 0.32 21.52 -9.70
CA ALA A 188 0.82 22.06 -8.44
C ALA A 188 0.01 21.52 -7.25
N GLY A 189 -1.32 21.51 -7.35
CA GLY A 189 -2.19 21.01 -6.29
C GLY A 189 -2.03 19.51 -6.05
N LEU A 190 -1.92 18.71 -7.12
CA LEU A 190 -1.68 17.26 -7.00
C LEU A 190 -0.34 16.95 -6.34
N LYS A 191 0.72 17.71 -6.69
CA LYS A 191 2.03 17.56 -6.02
C LYS A 191 1.95 17.97 -4.55
N LEU A 192 1.29 19.09 -4.25
CA LEU A 192 1.10 19.55 -2.88
C LEU A 192 0.32 18.53 -2.05
N ALA A 193 -0.72 17.91 -2.60
CA ALA A 193 -1.47 16.84 -1.92
C ALA A 193 -0.56 15.69 -1.51
N THR A 194 0.31 15.22 -2.40
CA THR A 194 1.31 14.19 -2.08
C THR A 194 2.26 14.61 -0.96
N GLU A 195 2.81 15.84 -1.06
CA GLU A 195 3.74 16.38 -0.06
C GLU A 195 3.07 16.51 1.31
N VAL A 196 1.81 16.97 1.36
CA VAL A 196 1.04 17.09 2.60
C VAL A 196 0.69 15.73 3.18
N ALA A 197 0.32 14.74 2.38
CA ALA A 197 0.04 13.38 2.86
C ALA A 197 1.27 12.78 3.58
N ILE A 198 2.46 12.93 2.99
CA ILE A 198 3.72 12.47 3.61
C ILE A 198 4.03 13.28 4.87
N LEU A 199 3.86 14.60 4.82
CA LEU A 199 4.09 15.48 5.97
C LEU A 199 3.18 15.12 7.15
N ASN A 200 1.88 14.91 6.90
CA ASN A 200 0.90 14.57 7.92
C ASN A 200 1.22 13.25 8.62
N ALA A 201 1.59 12.21 7.86
CA ALA A 201 1.99 10.93 8.44
C ALA A 201 3.24 11.06 9.32
N ASN A 202 4.24 11.83 8.86
CA ASN A 202 5.45 12.10 9.63
C ASN A 202 5.18 12.97 10.87
N TYR A 203 4.25 13.92 10.78
CA TYR A 203 3.81 14.71 11.93
C TYR A 203 3.20 13.82 13.02
N ILE A 204 2.26 12.92 12.65
CA ILE A 204 1.67 11.97 13.60
C ILE A 204 2.74 11.05 14.19
N ALA A 205 3.61 10.47 13.35
CA ALA A 205 4.69 9.61 13.81
C ALA A 205 5.61 10.34 14.82
N HIS A 206 5.93 11.60 14.56
CA HIS A 206 6.73 12.42 15.49
C HIS A 206 6.01 12.71 16.81
N ARG A 207 4.71 13.04 16.76
CA ARG A 207 3.89 13.31 17.94
C ARG A 207 3.72 12.07 18.84
N LEU A 208 3.62 10.88 18.23
CA LEU A 208 3.29 9.64 18.94
C LEU A 208 4.52 8.82 19.37
N LYS A 209 5.72 9.08 18.84
CA LYS A 209 6.91 8.23 19.03
C LYS A 209 7.31 7.95 20.49
N ASP A 210 7.01 8.87 21.40
CA ASP A 210 7.35 8.74 22.81
C ASP A 210 6.24 8.03 23.62
N HIS A 211 5.09 7.76 23.01
CA HIS A 211 3.93 7.10 23.59
C HIS A 211 3.68 5.71 22.99
N PHE A 212 3.89 5.58 21.69
CA PHE A 212 3.74 4.34 20.92
C PHE A 212 4.96 4.16 20.01
N PRO A 213 5.63 2.99 20.04
CA PRO A 213 6.71 2.71 19.09
C PRO A 213 6.21 2.79 17.65
N ILE A 214 6.92 3.51 16.79
CA ILE A 214 6.70 3.47 15.34
C ILE A 214 7.48 2.27 14.80
N LEU A 215 6.76 1.29 14.26
CA LEU A 215 7.33 -0.02 13.94
C LEU A 215 8.37 0.04 12.82
N TYR A 216 8.04 0.72 11.73
CA TYR A 216 8.92 0.84 10.57
C TYR A 216 9.20 2.30 10.22
N LYS A 217 10.43 2.57 9.86
CA LYS A 217 10.91 3.88 9.40
C LYS A 217 12.01 3.67 8.37
N GLY A 218 12.10 4.57 7.37
CA GLY A 218 13.23 4.58 6.46
C GLY A 218 14.56 4.89 7.17
N SER A 219 15.68 4.74 6.48
CA SER A 219 17.03 4.98 7.01
C SER A 219 17.22 6.40 7.57
N ASN A 220 16.44 7.36 7.08
CA ASN A 220 16.41 8.75 7.55
C ASN A 220 15.51 8.97 8.79
N GLY A 221 14.88 7.91 9.31
CA GLY A 221 13.98 7.96 10.46
C GLY A 221 12.56 8.44 10.17
N ASN A 222 12.20 8.66 8.91
CA ASN A 222 10.87 9.10 8.48
C ASN A 222 10.03 7.92 7.95
N VAL A 223 8.72 8.14 7.92
CA VAL A 223 7.74 7.26 7.28
C VAL A 223 7.32 7.82 5.91
N ALA A 224 6.62 7.05 5.11
CA ALA A 224 6.01 7.50 3.87
C ALA A 224 4.70 8.28 4.17
N HIS A 225 3.58 7.89 3.57
CA HIS A 225 2.28 8.55 3.76
C HIS A 225 1.43 7.93 4.87
N GLU A 226 1.91 6.89 5.50
CA GLU A 226 1.27 6.16 6.60
C GLU A 226 2.31 5.78 7.65
N CYS A 227 1.90 5.62 8.90
CA CYS A 227 2.75 5.12 9.96
C CYS A 227 2.08 3.99 10.73
N ILE A 228 2.89 3.06 11.21
CA ILE A 228 2.43 1.88 11.95
C ILE A 228 2.88 2.00 13.39
N ILE A 229 1.92 2.11 14.31
CA ILE A 229 2.18 2.08 15.74
C ILE A 229 2.11 0.64 16.25
N ASP A 230 3.08 0.27 17.08
CA ASP A 230 3.20 -1.06 17.68
C ASP A 230 2.62 -1.06 19.09
N ILE A 231 1.59 -1.90 19.32
CA ILE A 231 0.93 -2.02 20.61
C ILE A 231 1.10 -3.40 21.24
N ARG A 232 1.96 -4.26 20.66
CA ARG A 232 2.17 -5.63 21.15
C ARG A 232 2.66 -5.69 22.59
N ASN A 233 3.54 -4.76 22.98
CA ASN A 233 4.02 -4.65 24.36
C ASN A 233 2.89 -4.22 25.31
N ILE A 234 2.05 -3.26 24.91
CA ILE A 234 0.89 -2.82 25.66
C ILE A 234 -0.04 -4.02 25.92
N LYS A 235 -0.37 -4.78 24.88
CA LYS A 235 -1.20 -5.97 24.97
C LYS A 235 -0.62 -7.02 25.93
N SER A 236 0.68 -7.26 25.86
CA SER A 236 1.34 -8.23 26.74
C SER A 236 1.34 -7.82 28.22
N GLU A 237 1.43 -6.52 28.51
CA GLU A 237 1.52 -5.98 29.86
C GLU A 237 0.17 -5.74 30.53
N THR A 238 -0.83 -5.32 29.77
CA THR A 238 -2.12 -4.85 30.30
C THR A 238 -3.33 -5.68 29.85
N GLY A 239 -3.19 -6.44 28.76
CA GLY A 239 -4.31 -7.12 28.10
C GLY A 239 -5.06 -6.25 27.08
N VAL A 240 -4.84 -4.93 27.07
CA VAL A 240 -5.48 -4.01 26.12
C VAL A 240 -5.04 -4.32 24.71
N THR A 241 -6.01 -4.49 23.81
CA THR A 241 -5.82 -4.87 22.41
C THR A 241 -5.94 -3.68 21.47
N GLU A 242 -5.54 -3.88 20.21
CA GLU A 242 -5.78 -2.92 19.13
C GLU A 242 -7.27 -2.63 18.91
N GLU A 243 -8.12 -3.62 19.17
CA GLU A 243 -9.58 -3.48 19.09
C GLU A 243 -10.13 -2.57 20.20
N ASP A 244 -9.62 -2.71 21.41
CA ASP A 244 -10.02 -1.86 22.54
C ASP A 244 -9.63 -0.40 22.27
N ILE A 245 -8.40 -0.14 21.84
CA ILE A 245 -7.95 1.20 21.46
C ILE A 245 -8.81 1.77 20.31
N ALA A 246 -9.15 0.94 19.32
CA ALA A 246 -9.99 1.35 18.20
C ALA A 246 -11.41 1.75 18.66
N LYS A 247 -12.03 0.97 19.55
CA LYS A 247 -13.34 1.27 20.15
C LYS A 247 -13.27 2.55 20.98
N ARG A 248 -12.19 2.70 21.75
CA ARG A 248 -12.00 3.93 22.54
C ARG A 248 -11.84 5.17 21.68
N LEU A 249 -11.16 5.08 20.52
CA LEU A 249 -11.10 6.14 19.53
C LEU A 249 -12.49 6.52 18.98
N ILE A 250 -13.39 5.54 18.80
CA ILE A 250 -14.78 5.78 18.39
C ILE A 250 -15.53 6.60 19.44
N ASP A 251 -15.32 6.36 20.73
CA ASP A 251 -15.90 7.15 21.82
C ASP A 251 -15.45 8.61 21.75
N TYR A 252 -14.25 8.87 21.30
CA TYR A 252 -13.73 10.21 21.05
C TYR A 252 -14.13 10.81 19.68
N GLY A 253 -14.97 10.10 18.92
CA GLY A 253 -15.51 10.55 17.64
C GLY A 253 -14.56 10.40 16.46
N PHE A 254 -13.66 9.42 16.52
CA PHE A 254 -12.79 9.07 15.39
C PHE A 254 -13.25 7.79 14.72
N HIS A 255 -13.08 7.72 13.41
CA HIS A 255 -13.00 6.44 12.70
C HIS A 255 -11.65 5.80 13.00
N ALA A 256 -11.66 4.59 13.55
CA ALA A 256 -10.43 3.94 13.96
C ALA A 256 -9.52 3.59 12.76
N PRO A 257 -8.18 3.64 12.96
CA PRO A 257 -7.22 3.16 11.97
C PRO A 257 -7.36 1.66 11.70
N THR A 258 -6.75 1.19 10.61
CA THR A 258 -6.68 -0.23 10.28
C THR A 258 -5.92 -1.00 11.38
N MET A 259 -6.55 -2.03 11.91
CA MET A 259 -6.02 -2.84 13.02
C MET A 259 -5.34 -4.12 12.52
N SER A 260 -4.31 -4.57 13.25
CA SER A 260 -3.63 -5.87 13.03
C SER A 260 -3.20 -6.11 11.60
N TRP A 261 -2.89 -5.06 10.87
CA TRP A 261 -2.40 -5.13 9.51
C TRP A 261 -1.48 -3.92 9.24
N PRO A 262 -0.37 -4.09 8.48
CA PRO A 262 0.15 -5.34 7.87
C PRO A 262 0.76 -6.32 8.87
N VAL A 263 0.95 -5.93 10.11
CA VAL A 263 1.51 -6.76 11.19
C VAL A 263 0.48 -6.93 12.30
N ALA A 264 0.29 -8.17 12.78
CA ALA A 264 -0.61 -8.44 13.89
C ALA A 264 -0.20 -7.67 15.17
N GLY A 265 -1.17 -7.09 15.87
CA GLY A 265 -0.93 -6.30 17.08
C GLY A 265 -0.40 -4.89 16.81
N THR A 266 -0.72 -4.32 15.65
CA THR A 266 -0.36 -2.94 15.28
C THR A 266 -1.58 -2.18 14.79
N MET A 267 -1.44 -0.87 14.66
CA MET A 267 -2.43 -0.01 14.00
C MET A 267 -1.75 0.83 12.93
N MET A 268 -2.32 0.86 11.73
CA MET A 268 -1.81 1.65 10.60
C MET A 268 -2.60 2.93 10.45
N ILE A 269 -1.93 4.05 10.56
CA ILE A 269 -2.51 5.40 10.51
C ILE A 269 -2.14 6.05 9.20
N GLU A 270 -3.14 6.39 8.40
CA GLU A 270 -2.99 7.11 7.13
C GLU A 270 -3.86 8.38 7.16
N PRO A 271 -3.30 9.54 7.50
CA PRO A 271 -4.06 10.79 7.61
C PRO A 271 -4.45 11.38 6.25
N THR A 272 -3.78 11.00 5.18
CA THR A 272 -3.84 11.59 3.84
C THR A 272 -3.52 13.09 3.83
N GLU A 273 -3.82 13.78 2.73
CA GLU A 273 -3.75 15.23 2.60
C GLU A 273 -5.02 15.94 3.08
N SER A 274 -6.10 15.19 3.33
CA SER A 274 -7.42 15.78 3.62
C SER A 274 -7.58 16.22 5.06
N GLU A 275 -6.76 15.73 5.99
CA GLU A 275 -6.84 16.11 7.39
C GLU A 275 -6.06 17.41 7.68
N GLY A 276 -6.73 18.37 8.30
CA GLY A 276 -6.09 19.62 8.75
C GLY A 276 -5.31 19.44 10.03
N LEU A 277 -4.37 20.37 10.30
CA LEU A 277 -3.48 20.29 11.47
C LEU A 277 -4.24 20.16 12.80
N SER A 278 -5.34 20.90 12.97
CA SER A 278 -6.18 20.81 14.17
C SER A 278 -6.77 19.42 14.40
N GLU A 279 -7.12 18.70 13.34
CA GLU A 279 -7.62 17.33 13.44
C GLU A 279 -6.49 16.34 13.72
N LEU A 280 -5.31 16.54 13.14
CA LEU A 280 -4.12 15.75 13.48
C LEU A 280 -3.74 15.92 14.95
N ASP A 281 -3.78 17.15 15.46
CA ASP A 281 -3.53 17.44 16.88
C ASP A 281 -4.57 16.75 17.77
N ARG A 282 -5.87 16.90 17.46
CA ARG A 282 -6.96 16.25 18.18
C ARG A 282 -6.79 14.73 18.23
N PHE A 283 -6.40 14.12 17.11
CA PHE A 283 -6.15 12.69 17.02
C PHE A 283 -4.96 12.24 17.87
N CYS A 284 -3.83 12.94 17.77
CA CYS A 284 -2.64 12.64 18.56
C CYS A 284 -2.90 12.80 20.06
N ASP A 285 -3.54 13.91 20.47
CA ASP A 285 -3.89 14.16 21.87
C ASP A 285 -4.83 13.09 22.43
N THR A 286 -5.76 12.61 21.61
CA THR A 286 -6.67 11.52 21.98
C THR A 286 -5.92 10.20 22.19
N LEU A 287 -5.02 9.83 21.27
CA LEU A 287 -4.20 8.62 21.46
C LEU A 287 -3.30 8.72 22.70
N ILE A 288 -2.75 9.91 22.98
CA ILE A 288 -1.96 10.14 24.19
C ILE A 288 -2.81 9.96 25.45
N LYS A 289 -4.05 10.47 25.46
CA LYS A 289 -5.00 10.24 26.58
C LYS A 289 -5.35 8.76 26.75
N ILE A 290 -5.60 8.05 25.65
CA ILE A 290 -5.84 6.60 25.69
C ILE A 290 -4.61 5.89 26.27
N LYS A 291 -3.40 6.33 25.91
CA LYS A 291 -2.17 5.78 26.51
C LYS A 291 -2.10 6.02 28.01
N GLU A 292 -2.51 7.20 28.50
CA GLU A 292 -2.60 7.49 29.93
C GLU A 292 -3.64 6.61 30.64
N GLU A 293 -4.79 6.35 30.00
CA GLU A 293 -5.80 5.41 30.54
C GLU A 293 -5.23 3.98 30.62
N ILE A 294 -4.47 3.54 29.63
CA ILE A 294 -3.76 2.26 29.63
C ILE A 294 -2.75 2.16 30.79
N GLU A 295 -2.00 3.23 31.06
CA GLU A 295 -1.05 3.26 32.19
C GLU A 295 -1.77 3.16 33.54
N LYS A 296 -2.99 3.66 33.66
CA LYS A 296 -3.83 3.49 34.85
C LYS A 296 -4.31 2.04 35.05
N ILE A 297 -4.61 1.32 33.96
CA ILE A 297 -4.87 -0.12 34.02
C ILE A 297 -3.60 -0.86 34.47
N LYS A 298 -2.45 -0.51 33.92
CA LYS A 298 -1.17 -1.11 34.25
C LYS A 298 -0.79 -0.91 35.72
N SER A 299 -1.04 0.27 36.27
CA SER A 299 -0.77 0.61 37.67
C SER A 299 -1.78 0.02 38.67
N GLY A 300 -2.93 -0.46 38.18
CA GLY A 300 -4.03 -0.95 39.01
C GLY A 300 -4.93 0.16 39.56
N GLU A 301 -4.80 1.39 39.05
CA GLU A 301 -5.75 2.51 39.34
C GLU A 301 -7.12 2.21 38.72
N PHE A 302 -7.12 1.67 37.49
CA PHE A 302 -8.31 1.15 36.83
C PHE A 302 -8.37 -0.38 36.93
N ASP A 303 -9.60 -0.91 37.06
CA ASP A 303 -9.82 -2.35 36.98
C ASP A 303 -9.44 -2.89 35.60
N LYS A 304 -8.95 -4.13 35.54
CA LYS A 304 -8.49 -4.73 34.28
C LYS A 304 -9.62 -5.11 33.33
N ILE A 305 -10.83 -5.27 33.84
CA ILE A 305 -12.00 -5.74 33.10
C ILE A 305 -13.04 -4.62 32.97
N ASP A 306 -13.31 -3.92 34.08
CA ASP A 306 -14.29 -2.82 34.15
C ASP A 306 -13.53 -1.48 34.13
N ASN A 307 -13.28 -0.98 32.93
CA ASN A 307 -12.52 0.23 32.67
C ASN A 307 -13.03 0.94 31.40
N PRO A 308 -12.61 2.17 31.11
CA PRO A 308 -13.12 2.94 29.99
C PRO A 308 -12.59 2.50 28.59
N ILE A 309 -11.63 1.58 28.52
CA ILE A 309 -11.01 1.12 27.25
C ILE A 309 -11.63 -0.18 26.76
#